data_6ea51574e22cf463032e76cc0e544dfc
#
_entry.id   6ea51574e22cf463032e76cc0e544dfc
#
_cell.length_a   1.000
_cell.length_b   1.000
_cell.length_c   1.000
_cell.angle_alpha   90.00
_cell.angle_beta   90.00
_cell.angle_gamma   90.00
#
_symmetry.space_group_name_H-M   'P 1'
#
loop_
_entity.id
_entity.type
_entity.pdbx_description
1 polymer ?
#
loop_
_entity_poly.entity_id
_entity_poly.type
_entity_poly.pdbx_seq_one_letter_code
_entity_poly.pdbx_strand_id
1 'polypeptide(L)' 'MGAEKLYHDVSLVERTEITPVGKVVKVYRVSAYTKKDIYFTIDVPEADFSKEKVDKLLTEKAKLLESVTEL' A
#
# COMPACT_ATOMS: atom_id res chain seq x y z
N MET A 1 -2.60 -14.31 -18.87
CA MET A 1 -3.33 -13.98 -18.43
C MET A 1 -3.30 -13.32 -17.37
N GLY A 2 -3.29 -12.51 -17.16
CA GLY A 2 -3.10 -11.75 -16.06
C GLY A 2 -4.28 -11.73 -15.21
N ALA A 3 -4.04 -11.97 -13.98
CA ALA A 3 -5.08 -11.79 -13.02
C ALA A 3 -5.50 -10.33 -13.01
N GLU A 4 -6.76 -10.10 -12.84
CA GLU A 4 -7.28 -8.78 -12.74
C GLU A 4 -6.77 -8.15 -11.44
N LYS A 5 -6.28 -6.92 -11.52
CA LYS A 5 -5.81 -6.22 -10.34
C LYS A 5 -6.98 -5.77 -9.49
N LEU A 6 -6.83 -5.90 -8.18
CA LEU A 6 -7.86 -5.46 -7.23
C LEU A 6 -7.72 -3.99 -6.86
N TYR A 7 -6.73 -3.30 -7.40
CA TYR A 7 -6.47 -1.90 -7.11
C TYR A 7 -6.05 -1.18 -8.39
N HIS A 8 -6.15 0.14 -8.38
CA HIS A 8 -5.74 0.96 -9.51
C HIS A 8 -5.31 2.35 -9.05
N ASP A 9 -4.75 3.12 -9.99
CA ASP A 9 -4.30 4.49 -9.72
C ASP A 9 -3.34 4.58 -8.54
N VAL A 10 -2.28 3.77 -8.62
CA VAL A 10 -1.27 3.70 -7.58
C VAL A 10 -0.39 4.95 -7.62
N SER A 11 -0.15 5.55 -6.47
CA SER A 11 0.82 6.63 -6.36
C SER A 11 1.76 6.34 -5.20
N LEU A 12 2.95 6.93 -5.28
CA LEU A 12 4.01 6.65 -4.33
C LEU A 12 4.57 7.96 -3.80
N VAL A 13 4.66 8.07 -2.48
CA VAL A 13 5.25 9.24 -1.82
C VAL A 13 6.33 8.75 -0.87
N GLU A 14 7.52 9.31 -1.01
CA GLU A 14 8.61 9.00 -0.09
C GLU A 14 8.53 9.92 1.11
N ARG A 15 8.67 9.36 2.30
CA ARG A 15 8.65 10.12 3.55
C ARG A 15 9.85 9.74 4.39
N THR A 16 10.28 10.69 5.20
CA THR A 16 11.38 10.47 6.14
C THR A 16 10.81 10.54 7.54
N GLU A 17 11.11 9.55 8.37
CA GLU A 17 10.66 9.51 9.74
C GLU A 17 11.86 9.34 10.67
N ILE A 18 11.71 9.83 11.89
CA ILE A 18 12.74 9.70 12.90
C ILE A 18 12.23 8.72 13.95
N THR A 19 12.99 7.64 14.17
CA THR A 19 12.61 6.64 15.15
C THR A 19 12.84 7.18 16.57
N PRO A 20 12.23 6.55 17.61
CA PRO A 20 12.45 6.98 18.99
C PRO A 20 13.90 6.98 19.42
N VAL A 21 14.76 6.20 18.78
CA VAL A 21 16.19 6.18 19.09
C VAL A 21 16.98 7.18 18.27
N GLY A 22 16.31 8.04 17.52
CA GLY A 22 16.97 9.10 16.77
C GLY A 22 17.48 8.71 15.41
N LYS A 23 17.12 7.54 14.89
CA LYS A 23 17.52 7.14 13.56
C LYS A 23 16.56 7.72 12.52
N VAL A 24 17.14 8.13 11.39
CA VAL A 24 16.34 8.60 10.26
C VAL A 24 16.08 7.40 9.35
N VAL A 25 14.82 7.13 9.07
CA VAL A 25 14.43 6.03 8.19
C VAL A 25 13.52 6.55 7.09
N LYS A 26 13.59 5.91 5.93
CA LYS A 26 12.70 6.24 4.82
C LYS A 26 11.53 5.29 4.82
N VAL A 27 10.33 5.84 4.62
CA VAL A 27 9.11 5.08 4.52
C VAL A 27 8.41 5.51 3.25
N TYR A 28 7.91 4.56 2.50
CA TYR A 28 7.17 4.85 1.28
C TYR A 28 5.68 4.70 1.57
N ARG A 29 4.94 5.74 1.29
CA ARG A 29 3.49 5.70 1.37
C ARG A 29 2.95 5.40 -0.01
N VAL A 30 2.31 4.26 -0.14
CA VAL A 30 1.71 3.83 -1.39
C VAL A 30 0.21 3.98 -1.28
N SER A 31 -0.38 4.72 -2.21
CA SER A 31 -1.82 4.98 -2.23
C SER A 31 -2.43 4.32 -3.45
N ALA A 32 -3.64 3.87 -3.33
CA ALA A 32 -4.35 3.26 -4.45
C ALA A 32 -5.85 3.30 -4.19
N TYR A 33 -6.61 2.86 -5.18
CA TYR A 33 -8.07 2.74 -5.06
C TYR A 33 -8.45 1.29 -5.31
N THR A 34 -9.46 0.81 -4.61
CA THR A 34 -10.01 -0.52 -4.89
C THR A 34 -10.83 -0.49 -6.17
N LYS A 35 -11.32 -1.63 -6.62
CA LYS A 35 -12.22 -1.70 -7.76
C LYS A 35 -13.46 -0.83 -7.59
N LYS A 36 -13.89 -0.65 -6.36
CA LYS A 36 -15.07 0.18 -6.04
C LYS A 36 -14.69 1.61 -5.73
N ASP A 37 -13.46 1.99 -6.11
CA ASP A 37 -12.93 3.35 -5.93
C ASP A 37 -12.83 3.81 -4.48
N ILE A 38 -12.55 2.89 -3.60
CA ILE A 38 -12.28 3.21 -2.20
C ILE A 38 -10.80 3.54 -2.07
N TYR A 39 -10.49 4.74 -1.62
CA TYR A 39 -9.12 5.18 -1.45
C TYR A 39 -8.48 4.53 -0.23
N PHE A 40 -7.26 4.07 -0.36
CA PHE A 40 -6.52 3.53 0.77
C PHE A 40 -5.03 3.76 0.61
N THR A 41 -4.31 3.68 1.73
CA THR A 41 -2.87 3.84 1.74
C THR A 41 -2.22 2.75 2.57
N ILE A 42 -0.98 2.45 2.25
CA ILE A 42 -0.15 1.58 3.08
C ILE A 42 1.21 2.26 3.23
N ASP A 43 1.87 2.02 4.35
CA ASP A 43 3.20 2.52 4.61
C ASP A 43 4.16 1.34 4.61
N VAL A 44 5.21 1.43 3.79
CA VAL A 44 6.19 0.36 3.64
C VAL A 44 7.57 0.92 3.94
N PRO A 45 8.28 0.40 4.96
CA PRO A 45 9.64 0.85 5.24
C PRO A 45 10.56 0.54 4.06
N GLU A 46 11.58 1.37 3.87
CA GLU A 46 12.52 1.18 2.77
C GLU A 46 13.12 -0.23 2.77
N ALA A 47 13.40 -0.77 3.95
CA ALA A 47 14.00 -2.10 4.06
C ALA A 47 13.10 -3.20 3.50
N ASP A 48 11.78 -2.99 3.53
CA ASP A 48 10.80 -3.96 3.04
C ASP A 48 10.21 -3.57 1.69
N PHE A 49 10.71 -2.51 1.11
CA PHE A 49 10.12 -2.00 -0.13
C PHE A 49 10.60 -2.80 -1.34
N SER A 50 9.69 -3.54 -1.93
CA SER A 50 9.94 -4.25 -3.18
C SER A 50 8.64 -4.29 -3.95
N LYS A 51 8.75 -4.40 -5.27
CA LYS A 51 7.56 -4.43 -6.12
C LYS A 51 6.62 -5.56 -5.73
N GLU A 52 7.17 -6.74 -5.48
CA GLU A 52 6.36 -7.90 -5.13
C GLU A 52 5.66 -7.71 -3.79
N LYS A 53 6.39 -7.20 -2.80
CA LYS A 53 5.83 -7.01 -1.48
C LYS A 53 4.75 -5.94 -1.48
N VAL A 54 5.00 -4.84 -2.19
CA VAL A 54 4.01 -3.77 -2.31
C VAL A 54 2.74 -4.27 -2.99
N ASP A 55 2.90 -5.02 -4.09
CA ASP A 55 1.75 -5.57 -4.79
C ASP A 55 0.94 -6.50 -3.89
N LYS A 56 1.61 -7.34 -3.12
CA LYS A 56 0.94 -8.25 -2.20
C LYS A 56 0.17 -7.48 -1.13
N LEU A 57 0.79 -6.46 -0.54
CA LEU A 57 0.14 -5.66 0.49
C LEU A 57 -1.05 -4.90 -0.05
N LEU A 58 -0.93 -4.32 -1.24
CA LEU A 58 -2.04 -3.60 -1.86
C LEU A 58 -3.19 -4.55 -2.16
N THR A 59 -2.90 -5.73 -2.65
CA THR A 59 -3.92 -6.72 -2.98
C THR A 59 -4.65 -7.17 -1.72
N GLU A 60 -3.92 -7.46 -0.65
CA GLU A 60 -4.53 -7.89 0.59
C GLU A 60 -5.40 -6.80 1.21
N LYS A 61 -4.93 -5.57 1.17
CA LYS A 61 -5.68 -4.45 1.71
C LYS A 61 -6.95 -4.19 0.91
N ALA A 62 -6.86 -4.25 -0.40
CA ALA A 62 -8.01 -4.06 -1.27
C ALA A 62 -9.06 -5.15 -1.03
N LYS A 63 -8.62 -6.39 -0.88
CA LYS A 63 -9.53 -7.49 -0.56
C LYS A 63 -10.26 -7.25 0.76
N LEU A 64 -9.52 -6.83 1.77
CA LEU A 64 -10.09 -6.58 3.08
C LEU A 64 -11.14 -5.48 3.02
N LEU A 65 -10.83 -4.38 2.34
CA LEU A 65 -11.75 -3.25 2.24
C LEU A 65 -13.02 -3.63 1.48
N GLU A 66 -12.88 -4.38 0.40
CA GLU A 66 -14.05 -4.79 -0.36
C GLU A 66 -14.92 -5.77 0.42
N SER A 67 -14.29 -6.62 1.19
CA SER A 67 -15.02 -7.55 2.05
C SER A 67 -15.85 -6.82 3.09
N VAL A 68 -15.28 -5.77 3.67
CA VAL A 68 -15.99 -4.98 4.67
C VAL A 68 -17.17 -4.23 4.05
N THR A 69 -16.98 -3.68 2.85
CA THR A 69 -18.04 -2.90 2.22
C THR A 69 -19.21 -3.76 1.69
N GLU A 70 -18.98 -5.06 1.59
CA GLU A 70 -20.05 -5.95 1.14
C GLU A 70 -20.96 -6.41 2.29
N LEU A 71 -20.63 -6.07 3.49
CA LEU A 71 -21.47 -6.39 4.63
C LEU A 71 -22.70 -5.44 4.74
#